data_876703dcea27478bbb1cd17cdb300ee9
#
_entry.id   876703dcea27478bbb1cd17cdb300ee9
#
_cell.length_a   1.000
_cell.length_b   1.000
_cell.length_c   1.000
_cell.angle_alpha   90.00
_cell.angle_beta   90.00
_cell.angle_gamma   90.00
#
_symmetry.space_group_name_H-M   'P 1'
#
loop_
_entity.id
_entity.type
_entity.pdbx_description
1 polymer ?
#
loop_
_entity_poly.entity_id
_entity_poly.type
_entity_poly.pdbx_seq_one_letter_code
_entity_poly.pdbx_strand_id
1 'polypeptide(L)'
;MPRQFSPALVALLLVLLACNLGGGQLPPPLPPTVASGPTSAPPVAPPATEQPTAEPTATPVPLEPTPDRVFSLPDPSGLRLAPVVEGLDRPLGLEHAGDRRIFVVEQRGAVWTLEDGRLQETPYLDLRDRVDDSGFEQGLLGLAFHPDFARNGLLFVNYTNSGGNTVVSRLTASAGAGQVDPATEEVILRIDQPFSNHNGGDLEFGPDGYLYIGTGDGGAAADPFGNGQRLDTLLGKLLRIDVEVGDPYAIPGDNPFATGGGLPEIWAYGLRNPWRFAFDPLTGDLYIGDVGQNAWEEIDFLPAGFNGPRNFGWNVREGTHTFTAPAAPDMIDPVAEYANGAGGTCSVTGGVVMRSPSLSDWNGVYLFADYCSGQVWGLVRDEAGTWTNRLLFNTDLNITAFGDDAQGEVYLVHHGGAVYRLERSQ
;
A
#
# COMPACT_ATOMS: atom_id res chain seq x y z
N MET A 1 -59.07 11.44 -23.03
CA MET A 1 -58.72 12.69 -23.77
C MET A 1 -57.25 12.87 -23.72
N PRO A 2 -56.56 12.81 -24.84
CA PRO A 2 -55.11 12.92 -24.90
C PRO A 2 -54.69 14.37 -25.18
N ARG A 3 -53.56 14.82 -24.62
CA ARG A 3 -52.81 16.01 -25.02
C ARG A 3 -51.35 15.60 -25.18
N GLN A 4 -50.94 15.43 -26.33
CA GLN A 4 -50.21 16.16 -27.38
C GLN A 4 -48.81 16.61 -26.92
N PHE A 5 -47.87 15.99 -27.60
CA PHE A 5 -46.44 16.32 -27.72
C PHE A 5 -46.21 17.61 -28.48
N SER A 6 -45.15 18.34 -28.17
CA SER A 6 -44.57 19.30 -29.10
C SER A 6 -43.03 19.24 -29.02
N PRO A 7 -42.34 19.17 -30.17
CA PRO A 7 -40.88 19.13 -30.21
C PRO A 7 -40.32 20.50 -30.59
N ALA A 8 -39.15 20.86 -30.08
CA ALA A 8 -38.33 21.95 -30.58
C ALA A 8 -36.88 21.43 -30.66
N LEU A 9 -36.50 21.10 -31.75
CA LEU A 9 -35.76 21.70 -32.89
C LEU A 9 -34.31 22.10 -32.52
N VAL A 10 -33.45 21.35 -33.13
CA VAL A 10 -31.99 21.48 -33.33
C VAL A 10 -31.63 22.81 -33.98
N ALA A 11 -30.56 23.44 -33.52
CA ALA A 11 -29.81 24.43 -34.31
C ALA A 11 -28.31 24.18 -34.14
N LEU A 12 -27.78 23.60 -35.20
CA LEU A 12 -26.37 23.48 -35.55
C LEU A 12 -25.90 24.82 -36.11
N LEU A 13 -24.83 25.42 -35.58
CA LEU A 13 -24.12 26.49 -36.25
C LEU A 13 -22.62 26.26 -36.26
N LEU A 14 -22.12 25.78 -37.39
CA LEU A 14 -20.73 25.84 -37.82
C LEU A 14 -20.36 27.29 -38.13
N VAL A 15 -19.25 27.79 -37.59
CA VAL A 15 -18.53 28.93 -38.20
C VAL A 15 -17.04 28.55 -38.28
N LEU A 16 -16.66 28.23 -39.51
CA LEU A 16 -15.29 28.27 -39.99
C LEU A 16 -14.96 29.73 -40.36
N LEU A 17 -13.87 30.28 -39.88
CA LEU A 17 -13.10 31.28 -40.59
C LEU A 17 -11.61 31.16 -40.24
N ALA A 18 -10.87 30.81 -41.28
CA ALA A 18 -9.42 30.92 -41.34
C ALA A 18 -9.04 32.37 -41.64
N CYS A 19 -7.99 32.89 -41.03
CA CYS A 19 -7.12 33.89 -41.61
C CYS A 19 -5.70 33.74 -41.16
N ASN A 20 -4.91 33.61 -42.16
CA ASN A 20 -3.47 33.47 -42.24
C ASN A 20 -2.79 34.83 -42.04
N LEU A 21 -1.53 34.81 -41.64
CA LEU A 21 -0.40 35.69 -41.95
C LEU A 21 0.41 36.14 -40.75
N GLY A 22 1.70 35.79 -40.81
CA GLY A 22 2.74 36.37 -39.99
C GLY A 22 3.94 35.44 -39.80
N GLY A 23 4.67 35.16 -40.86
CA GLY A 23 5.95 34.46 -40.81
C GLY A 23 7.03 35.33 -40.16
N GLY A 24 7.57 34.84 -39.05
CA GLY A 24 8.81 35.31 -38.45
C GLY A 24 9.83 34.20 -38.47
N GLN A 25 10.81 34.29 -39.35
CA GLN A 25 11.97 33.41 -39.41
C GLN A 25 12.82 33.58 -38.16
N LEU A 26 13.08 32.46 -37.50
CA LEU A 26 14.11 32.38 -36.44
C LEU A 26 15.50 32.42 -37.10
N PRO A 27 16.47 33.12 -36.48
CA PRO A 27 17.84 33.12 -37.01
C PRO A 27 18.53 31.78 -36.77
N PRO A 28 19.50 31.41 -37.64
CA PRO A 28 20.22 30.14 -37.55
C PRO A 28 21.13 30.11 -36.33
N PRO A 29 21.38 28.92 -35.74
CA PRO A 29 22.28 28.77 -34.60
C PRO A 29 23.74 29.05 -34.99
N LEU A 30 24.45 29.75 -34.11
CA LEU A 30 25.88 30.03 -34.25
C LEU A 30 26.71 28.75 -34.15
N PRO A 31 27.82 28.64 -34.88
CA PRO A 31 28.69 27.49 -34.81
C PRO A 31 29.45 27.45 -33.48
N PRO A 32 29.81 26.24 -32.98
CA PRO A 32 30.50 26.10 -31.72
C PRO A 32 31.93 26.65 -31.80
N THR A 33 32.29 27.50 -30.85
CA THR A 33 33.62 28.01 -30.64
C THR A 33 34.53 26.88 -30.07
N VAL A 34 35.53 26.49 -30.82
CA VAL A 34 36.58 25.55 -30.39
C VAL A 34 37.51 26.29 -29.42
N ALA A 35 37.49 25.97 -28.15
CA ALA A 35 38.47 26.41 -27.19
C ALA A 35 39.73 25.54 -27.32
N SER A 36 40.87 26.15 -27.63
CA SER A 36 42.19 25.55 -27.63
C SER A 36 42.59 25.09 -26.23
N GLY A 37 42.81 23.78 -26.06
CA GLY A 37 43.25 23.17 -24.81
C GLY A 37 44.71 23.45 -24.48
N PRO A 38 45.07 23.43 -23.21
CA PRO A 38 46.45 23.57 -22.77
C PRO A 38 47.28 22.29 -22.97
N THR A 39 48.52 22.50 -23.28
CA THR A 39 49.60 21.55 -23.56
C THR A 39 49.79 20.50 -22.44
N SER A 40 49.88 19.26 -22.84
CA SER A 40 50.10 18.10 -21.97
C SER A 40 51.47 18.08 -21.33
N ALA A 41 51.51 17.91 -20.01
CA ALA A 41 52.71 17.48 -19.27
C ALA A 41 52.98 15.96 -19.45
N PRO A 42 54.21 15.49 -19.34
CA PRO A 42 54.53 14.07 -19.55
C PRO A 42 53.97 13.17 -18.44
N PRO A 43 53.65 11.90 -18.73
CA PRO A 43 53.02 10.99 -17.80
C PRO A 43 53.94 10.59 -16.65
N VAL A 44 53.43 10.76 -15.43
CA VAL A 44 54.03 10.19 -14.22
C VAL A 44 53.64 8.70 -14.17
N ALA A 45 54.59 7.82 -13.96
CA ALA A 45 54.38 6.39 -13.83
C ALA A 45 53.45 6.08 -12.66
N PRO A 46 52.49 5.16 -12.80
CA PRO A 46 51.59 4.79 -11.72
C PRO A 46 52.33 4.06 -10.60
N PRO A 47 51.94 4.29 -9.33
CA PRO A 47 52.47 3.51 -8.23
C PRO A 47 51.99 2.05 -8.35
N ALA A 48 52.84 1.13 -7.90
CA ALA A 48 52.57 -0.30 -7.90
C ALA A 48 51.24 -0.60 -7.20
N THR A 49 50.37 -1.30 -7.92
CA THR A 49 49.09 -1.78 -7.39
C THR A 49 49.36 -2.83 -6.33
N GLU A 50 49.09 -2.54 -5.08
CA GLU A 50 48.99 -3.56 -4.03
C GLU A 50 47.82 -4.50 -4.41
N GLN A 51 48.15 -5.78 -4.48
CA GLN A 51 47.20 -6.86 -4.73
C GLN A 51 46.21 -6.89 -3.55
N PRO A 52 44.89 -6.89 -3.77
CA PRO A 52 43.92 -7.00 -2.67
C PRO A 52 44.16 -8.32 -1.94
N THR A 53 44.44 -8.23 -0.67
CA THR A 53 44.40 -9.38 0.23
C THR A 53 42.98 -9.92 0.21
N ALA A 54 42.82 -11.19 -0.13
CA ALA A 54 41.51 -11.85 -0.11
C ALA A 54 40.88 -11.67 1.28
N GLU A 55 39.71 -11.04 1.33
CA GLU A 55 38.87 -11.03 2.53
C GLU A 55 38.61 -12.48 2.96
N PRO A 56 38.67 -12.78 4.26
CA PRO A 56 38.32 -14.10 4.74
C PRO A 56 36.86 -14.37 4.38
N THR A 57 36.62 -15.41 3.60
CA THR A 57 35.28 -15.93 3.30
C THR A 57 34.56 -16.14 4.62
N ALA A 58 33.54 -15.33 4.89
CA ALA A 58 32.68 -15.48 6.06
C ALA A 58 32.12 -16.92 6.04
N THR A 59 32.47 -17.70 7.03
CA THR A 59 31.82 -19.00 7.25
C THR A 59 30.32 -18.74 7.37
N PRO A 60 29.45 -19.44 6.62
CA PRO A 60 28.01 -19.27 6.78
C PRO A 60 27.66 -19.49 8.24
N VAL A 61 27.16 -18.46 8.89
CA VAL A 61 26.54 -18.57 10.21
C VAL A 61 25.41 -19.58 10.02
N PRO A 62 25.35 -20.69 10.80
CA PRO A 62 24.21 -21.57 10.75
C PRO A 62 22.98 -20.68 11.01
N LEU A 63 22.01 -20.70 10.10
CA LEU A 63 20.69 -20.13 10.36
C LEU A 63 20.20 -20.79 11.65
N GLU A 64 20.06 -20.01 12.69
CA GLU A 64 19.37 -20.46 13.91
C GLU A 64 18.06 -21.10 13.45
N PRO A 65 17.62 -22.21 14.05
CA PRO A 65 16.34 -22.80 13.68
C PRO A 65 15.30 -21.69 13.83
N THR A 66 14.62 -21.35 12.72
CA THR A 66 13.54 -20.36 12.72
C THR A 66 12.52 -20.86 13.73
N PRO A 67 12.43 -20.29 14.94
CA PRO A 67 11.42 -20.69 15.86
C PRO A 67 10.11 -20.12 15.32
N ASP A 68 9.11 -20.98 15.27
CA ASP A 68 7.72 -20.57 15.22
C ASP A 68 7.15 -20.15 13.86
N ARG A 69 7.36 -20.96 12.82
CA ARG A 69 6.48 -20.96 11.64
C ARG A 69 5.75 -22.30 11.56
N VAL A 70 4.42 -22.25 11.50
CA VAL A 70 3.62 -23.44 11.18
C VAL A 70 3.59 -23.67 9.66
N PHE A 71 3.51 -24.94 9.26
CA PHE A 71 3.43 -25.38 7.87
C PHE A 71 2.05 -25.95 7.50
N SER A 72 1.11 -25.88 8.43
CA SER A 72 -0.28 -26.27 8.23
C SER A 72 -1.18 -25.42 9.12
N LEU A 73 -2.40 -25.17 8.65
CA LEU A 73 -3.37 -24.38 9.40
C LEU A 73 -3.84 -25.12 10.65
N PRO A 74 -3.71 -24.55 11.86
CA PRO A 74 -4.25 -25.10 13.09
C PRO A 74 -5.78 -25.15 13.09
N ASP A 75 -6.36 -25.86 14.08
CA ASP A 75 -7.81 -25.87 14.28
C ASP A 75 -8.30 -24.49 14.81
N PRO A 76 -9.19 -23.79 14.09
CA PRO A 76 -9.69 -22.48 14.49
C PRO A 76 -10.72 -22.51 15.62
N SER A 77 -11.23 -23.69 16.02
CA SER A 77 -12.29 -23.80 17.04
C SER A 77 -11.89 -23.22 18.41
N GLY A 78 -10.58 -23.05 18.64
CA GLY A 78 -10.03 -22.39 19.83
C GLY A 78 -9.85 -20.87 19.70
N LEU A 79 -10.24 -20.25 18.60
CA LEU A 79 -10.12 -18.81 18.39
C LEU A 79 -11.43 -18.09 18.72
N ARG A 80 -11.32 -16.89 19.26
CA ARG A 80 -12.46 -15.97 19.44
C ARG A 80 -12.04 -14.51 19.23
N LEU A 81 -13.00 -13.66 18.91
CA LEU A 81 -12.84 -12.22 18.88
C LEU A 81 -13.33 -11.64 20.22
N ALA A 82 -12.44 -10.98 20.95
CA ALA A 82 -12.76 -10.27 22.18
C ALA A 82 -12.90 -8.77 21.88
N PRO A 83 -14.02 -8.11 22.20
CA PRO A 83 -14.16 -6.67 22.00
C PRO A 83 -13.15 -5.92 22.88
N VAL A 84 -12.50 -4.90 22.31
CA VAL A 84 -11.52 -4.06 22.99
C VAL A 84 -12.05 -2.65 23.17
N VAL A 85 -12.59 -2.07 22.11
CA VAL A 85 -13.17 -0.72 22.12
C VAL A 85 -14.32 -0.64 21.11
N GLU A 86 -15.32 0.19 21.45
CA GLU A 86 -16.48 0.50 20.62
C GLU A 86 -16.71 2.01 20.59
N GLY A 87 -17.56 2.48 19.67
CA GLY A 87 -17.96 3.89 19.57
C GLY A 87 -17.04 4.74 18.69
N LEU A 88 -16.18 4.12 17.89
CA LEU A 88 -15.41 4.78 16.84
C LEU A 88 -16.27 5.14 15.62
N ASP A 89 -15.85 6.13 14.83
CA ASP A 89 -16.55 6.54 13.61
C ASP A 89 -15.84 6.02 12.35
N ARG A 90 -16.33 4.89 11.83
CA ARG A 90 -15.79 4.26 10.61
C ARG A 90 -14.26 4.02 10.66
N PRO A 91 -13.77 3.22 11.61
CA PRO A 91 -12.35 2.93 11.69
C PRO A 91 -11.89 2.09 10.49
N LEU A 92 -10.73 2.42 9.94
CA LEU A 92 -10.15 1.80 8.74
C LEU A 92 -8.81 1.11 8.97
N GLY A 93 -8.09 1.44 10.05
CA GLY A 93 -6.75 0.92 10.29
C GLY A 93 -6.39 0.92 11.77
N LEU A 94 -5.36 0.16 12.09
CA LEU A 94 -4.81 0.03 13.44
C LEU A 94 -3.30 -0.15 13.32
N GLU A 95 -2.55 0.69 14.04
CA GLU A 95 -1.10 0.76 14.00
C GLU A 95 -0.49 0.85 15.40
N HIS A 96 0.78 0.52 15.54
CA HIS A 96 1.56 0.77 16.74
C HIS A 96 2.87 1.53 16.45
N ALA A 97 3.37 2.27 17.41
CA ALA A 97 4.62 3.04 17.30
C ALA A 97 5.82 2.34 17.98
N GLY A 98 5.77 1.02 18.15
CA GLY A 98 6.77 0.22 18.86
C GLY A 98 6.67 0.30 20.38
N ASP A 99 5.64 0.97 20.92
CA ASP A 99 5.33 1.00 22.34
C ASP A 99 3.96 0.33 22.61
N ARG A 100 3.40 0.46 23.82
CA ARG A 100 2.15 -0.20 24.21
C ARG A 100 0.88 0.51 23.70
N ARG A 101 1.01 1.66 23.04
CA ARG A 101 -0.11 2.39 22.46
C ARG A 101 -0.50 1.78 21.15
N ILE A 102 -1.79 1.70 20.92
CA ILE A 102 -2.40 1.34 19.65
C ILE A 102 -3.05 2.59 19.08
N PHE A 103 -2.90 2.82 17.79
CA PHE A 103 -3.46 3.97 17.10
C PHE A 103 -4.52 3.51 16.12
N VAL A 104 -5.76 3.96 16.30
CA VAL A 104 -6.88 3.62 15.43
C VAL A 104 -7.17 4.76 14.48
N VAL A 105 -7.18 4.47 13.19
CA VAL A 105 -7.41 5.42 12.11
C VAL A 105 -8.91 5.45 11.79
N GLU A 106 -9.55 6.62 11.91
CA GLU A 106 -10.92 6.84 11.44
C GLU A 106 -10.93 7.47 10.04
N GLN A 107 -11.80 6.98 9.18
CA GLN A 107 -11.95 7.42 7.78
C GLN A 107 -12.08 8.95 7.66
N ARG A 108 -12.76 9.60 8.60
CA ARG A 108 -13.01 11.05 8.59
C ARG A 108 -11.79 11.91 8.85
N GLY A 109 -10.64 11.32 9.19
CA GLY A 109 -9.39 12.07 9.38
C GLY A 109 -8.92 12.19 10.82
N ALA A 110 -9.45 11.41 11.76
CA ALA A 110 -8.95 11.34 13.12
C ALA A 110 -8.12 10.08 13.35
N VAL A 111 -7.05 10.19 14.15
CA VAL A 111 -6.30 9.06 14.70
C VAL A 111 -6.46 9.08 16.20
N TRP A 112 -6.91 7.99 16.77
CA TRP A 112 -7.15 7.86 18.21
C TRP A 112 -6.10 6.98 18.86
N THR A 113 -5.69 7.32 20.09
CA THR A 113 -4.85 6.44 20.90
C THR A 113 -5.72 5.54 21.78
N LEU A 114 -5.47 4.25 21.69
CA LEU A 114 -5.97 3.23 22.61
C LEU A 114 -4.83 2.79 23.51
N GLU A 115 -4.96 3.00 24.80
CA GLU A 115 -3.96 2.64 25.81
C GLU A 115 -4.63 1.92 26.97
N ASP A 116 -4.10 0.76 27.37
CA ASP A 116 -4.66 -0.10 28.41
C ASP A 116 -6.18 -0.41 28.22
N GLY A 117 -6.59 -0.63 26.95
CA GLY A 117 -7.98 -0.92 26.56
C GLY A 117 -8.92 0.29 26.65
N ARG A 118 -8.40 1.51 26.72
CA ARG A 118 -9.21 2.75 26.80
C ARG A 118 -8.82 3.73 25.71
N LEU A 119 -9.83 4.22 25.01
CA LEU A 119 -9.66 5.30 24.08
C LEU A 119 -9.40 6.62 24.83
N GLN A 120 -8.41 7.39 24.38
CA GLN A 120 -8.13 8.70 24.94
C GLN A 120 -9.28 9.68 24.62
N GLU A 121 -9.46 10.73 25.44
CA GLU A 121 -10.58 11.68 25.28
C GLU A 121 -10.41 12.61 24.07
N THR A 122 -9.20 12.76 23.56
CA THR A 122 -8.86 13.60 22.41
C THR A 122 -8.09 12.81 21.37
N PRO A 123 -8.29 13.08 20.06
CA PRO A 123 -7.54 12.38 19.02
C PRO A 123 -6.05 12.68 19.14
N TYR A 124 -5.24 11.68 18.80
CA TYR A 124 -3.78 11.82 18.69
C TYR A 124 -3.38 12.73 17.53
N LEU A 125 -4.09 12.59 16.39
CA LEU A 125 -3.96 13.46 15.23
C LEU A 125 -5.37 13.79 14.72
N ASP A 126 -5.61 15.05 14.36
CA ASP A 126 -6.89 15.50 13.80
C ASP A 126 -6.68 16.22 12.46
N LEU A 127 -7.03 15.56 11.37
CA LEU A 127 -6.94 16.06 9.99
C LEU A 127 -8.32 16.26 9.35
N ARG A 128 -9.40 16.26 10.13
CA ARG A 128 -10.79 16.34 9.63
C ARG A 128 -11.10 17.62 8.86
N ASP A 129 -10.27 18.66 9.02
CA ASP A 129 -10.39 19.91 8.29
C ASP A 129 -9.85 19.86 6.85
N ARG A 130 -9.11 18.82 6.47
CA ARG A 130 -8.44 18.68 5.17
C ARG A 130 -8.71 17.36 4.46
N VAL A 131 -9.28 16.38 5.15
CA VAL A 131 -9.65 15.08 4.60
C VAL A 131 -11.03 15.16 3.94
N ASP A 132 -11.15 14.66 2.71
CA ASP A 132 -12.42 14.42 2.03
C ASP A 132 -12.83 12.95 2.21
N ASP A 133 -13.93 12.72 2.88
CA ASP A 133 -14.55 11.42 3.13
C ASP A 133 -15.94 11.29 2.46
N SER A 134 -16.18 12.10 1.42
CA SER A 134 -17.47 12.13 0.71
C SER A 134 -17.72 10.89 -0.15
N GLY A 135 -16.65 10.23 -0.64
CA GLY A 135 -16.73 8.94 -1.32
C GLY A 135 -16.56 7.79 -0.34
N PHE A 136 -17.08 6.60 -0.71
CA PHE A 136 -17.02 5.42 0.16
C PHE A 136 -15.58 4.97 0.46
N GLU A 137 -14.68 5.11 -0.52
CA GLU A 137 -13.26 4.74 -0.40
C GLU A 137 -12.34 5.94 -0.13
N GLN A 138 -12.89 7.16 -0.05
CA GLN A 138 -12.15 8.36 0.29
C GLN A 138 -12.06 8.56 1.80
N GLY A 139 -11.01 9.23 2.26
CA GLY A 139 -10.81 9.47 3.69
C GLY A 139 -9.34 9.52 4.09
N LEU A 140 -9.07 9.37 5.38
CA LEU A 140 -7.76 9.04 5.93
C LEU A 140 -7.60 7.52 5.84
N LEU A 141 -6.74 7.06 4.93
CA LEU A 141 -6.70 5.68 4.46
C LEU A 141 -5.50 4.89 5.01
N GLY A 142 -4.41 5.58 5.34
CA GLY A 142 -3.19 4.95 5.85
C GLY A 142 -2.49 5.80 6.90
N LEU A 143 -1.82 5.11 7.82
CA LEU A 143 -0.94 5.65 8.85
C LEU A 143 0.25 4.71 8.97
N ALA A 144 1.46 5.24 9.00
CA ALA A 144 2.65 4.47 9.35
C ALA A 144 3.55 5.27 10.29
N PHE A 145 4.06 4.64 11.31
CA PHE A 145 5.09 5.22 12.17
C PHE A 145 6.48 4.87 11.63
N HIS A 146 7.37 5.85 11.62
CA HIS A 146 8.75 5.60 11.25
C HIS A 146 9.37 4.52 12.16
N PRO A 147 10.20 3.59 11.67
CA PRO A 147 10.83 2.55 12.52
C PRO A 147 11.58 3.12 13.73
N ASP A 148 12.17 4.31 13.58
CA ASP A 148 12.83 5.06 14.65
C ASP A 148 11.94 6.13 15.30
N PHE A 149 10.62 5.98 15.27
CA PHE A 149 9.66 6.97 15.77
C PHE A 149 9.98 7.46 17.18
N ALA A 150 10.39 6.57 18.06
CA ALA A 150 10.78 6.92 19.43
C ALA A 150 11.90 7.98 19.50
N ARG A 151 12.75 8.10 18.45
CA ARG A 151 13.85 9.06 18.36
C ARG A 151 13.52 10.28 17.52
N ASN A 152 12.85 10.10 16.38
CA ASN A 152 12.64 11.16 15.39
C ASN A 152 11.22 11.75 15.41
N GLY A 153 10.25 11.04 16.01
CA GLY A 153 8.85 11.49 16.08
C GLY A 153 8.13 11.49 14.74
N LEU A 154 8.68 10.88 13.67
CA LEU A 154 8.12 10.93 12.34
C LEU A 154 6.99 9.89 12.18
N LEU A 155 5.87 10.36 11.62
CA LEU A 155 4.77 9.52 11.17
C LEU A 155 4.29 9.99 9.80
N PHE A 156 3.66 9.08 9.07
CA PHE A 156 3.20 9.30 7.71
C PHE A 156 1.72 8.98 7.61
N VAL A 157 1.01 9.76 6.84
CA VAL A 157 -0.42 9.57 6.57
C VAL A 157 -0.70 9.60 5.08
N ASN A 158 -1.69 8.82 4.67
CA ASN A 158 -2.24 8.86 3.32
C ASN A 158 -3.72 9.20 3.41
N TYR A 159 -4.14 10.26 2.72
CA TYR A 159 -5.53 10.67 2.73
C TYR A 159 -5.96 11.27 1.38
N THR A 160 -7.26 11.32 1.15
CA THR A 160 -7.86 12.09 0.06
C THR A 160 -8.16 13.51 0.52
N ASN A 161 -7.70 14.51 -0.24
CA ASN A 161 -7.94 15.92 0.07
C ASN A 161 -9.29 16.42 -0.50
N SER A 162 -9.65 17.65 -0.22
CA SER A 162 -10.89 18.29 -0.70
C SER A 162 -11.06 18.35 -2.23
N GLY A 163 -10.00 18.08 -2.98
CA GLY A 163 -10.05 17.90 -4.44
C GLY A 163 -10.24 16.45 -4.88
N GLY A 164 -10.39 15.51 -3.94
CA GLY A 164 -10.48 14.08 -4.20
C GLY A 164 -9.15 13.40 -4.52
N ASN A 165 -8.03 14.12 -4.45
CA ASN A 165 -6.70 13.62 -4.80
C ASN A 165 -6.00 12.99 -3.60
N THR A 166 -5.19 11.97 -3.86
CA THR A 166 -4.34 11.33 -2.84
C THR A 166 -3.23 12.28 -2.40
N VAL A 167 -3.03 12.37 -1.10
CA VAL A 167 -1.95 13.10 -0.44
C VAL A 167 -1.25 12.16 0.52
N VAL A 168 0.06 12.01 0.36
CA VAL A 168 0.92 11.39 1.37
C VAL A 168 1.71 12.48 2.05
N SER A 169 1.62 12.53 3.38
CA SER A 169 2.27 13.56 4.18
C SER A 169 3.09 12.96 5.32
N ARG A 170 4.16 13.66 5.66
CA ARG A 170 4.96 13.44 6.87
C ARG A 170 4.52 14.42 7.94
N LEU A 171 4.40 13.96 9.19
CA LEU A 171 4.19 14.80 10.37
C LEU A 171 5.26 14.50 11.41
N THR A 172 5.45 15.45 12.35
CA THR A 172 6.40 15.30 13.44
C THR A 172 5.70 15.41 14.79
N ALA A 173 5.72 14.34 15.56
CA ALA A 173 5.28 14.32 16.93
C ALA A 173 6.39 14.87 17.87
N SER A 174 6.03 15.73 18.80
CA SER A 174 6.95 16.11 19.86
C SER A 174 7.18 14.93 20.83
N ALA A 175 8.38 14.82 21.39
CA ALA A 175 8.72 13.76 22.32
C ALA A 175 7.74 13.71 23.52
N GLY A 176 7.10 12.55 23.73
CA GLY A 176 6.13 12.34 24.81
C GLY A 176 4.81 13.09 24.65
N ALA A 177 4.54 13.68 23.48
CA ALA A 177 3.27 14.34 23.23
C ALA A 177 2.13 13.33 23.14
N GLY A 178 1.01 13.63 23.81
CA GLY A 178 -0.23 12.88 23.67
C GLY A 178 -1.00 13.22 22.39
N GLN A 179 -0.52 14.22 21.62
CA GLN A 179 -1.12 14.69 20.38
C GLN A 179 -0.05 15.19 19.41
N VAL A 180 -0.30 15.05 18.11
CA VAL A 180 0.51 15.63 17.04
C VAL A 180 -0.14 16.94 16.60
N ASP A 181 0.68 17.99 16.46
CA ASP A 181 0.22 19.25 15.88
C ASP A 181 0.06 19.11 14.36
N PRO A 182 -1.16 19.22 13.81
CA PRO A 182 -1.38 19.16 12.36
C PRO A 182 -0.61 20.23 11.56
N ALA A 183 -0.13 21.29 12.20
CA ALA A 183 0.70 22.31 11.55
C ALA A 183 2.12 21.83 11.20
N THR A 184 2.55 20.68 11.73
CA THR A 184 3.83 20.03 11.38
C THR A 184 3.76 19.26 10.07
N GLU A 185 2.61 19.21 9.39
CA GLU A 185 2.43 18.46 8.15
C GLU A 185 3.30 19.00 7.01
N GLU A 186 4.04 18.09 6.40
CA GLU A 186 4.77 18.29 5.16
C GLU A 186 4.26 17.30 4.12
N VAL A 187 3.69 17.82 3.03
CA VAL A 187 3.23 16.96 1.92
C VAL A 187 4.44 16.45 1.16
N ILE A 188 4.59 15.13 1.09
CA ILE A 188 5.69 14.48 0.37
C ILE A 188 5.29 13.97 -1.01
N LEU A 189 4.03 13.56 -1.22
CA LEU A 189 3.56 13.07 -2.51
C LEU A 189 2.10 13.49 -2.75
N ARG A 190 1.78 13.83 -4.01
CA ARG A 190 0.40 14.06 -4.47
C ARG A 190 0.15 13.24 -5.72
N ILE A 191 -1.02 12.59 -5.78
CA ILE A 191 -1.43 11.80 -6.95
C ILE A 191 -2.85 12.24 -7.31
N ASP A 192 -3.03 12.69 -8.55
CA ASP A 192 -4.35 13.04 -9.07
C ASP A 192 -5.21 11.79 -9.23
N GLN A 193 -6.43 11.83 -8.67
CA GLN A 193 -7.39 10.74 -8.71
C GLN A 193 -8.50 11.05 -9.72
N PRO A 194 -8.68 10.22 -10.76
CA PRO A 194 -9.72 10.46 -11.75
C PRO A 194 -11.15 10.16 -11.26
N PHE A 195 -11.27 9.32 -10.21
CA PHE A 195 -12.55 8.92 -9.62
C PHE A 195 -12.44 8.86 -8.08
N SER A 196 -13.59 8.71 -7.41
CA SER A 196 -13.68 8.68 -5.95
C SER A 196 -13.53 7.28 -5.34
N ASN A 197 -13.14 6.29 -6.14
CA ASN A 197 -12.95 4.91 -5.71
C ASN A 197 -11.61 4.36 -6.21
N HIS A 198 -11.21 3.19 -5.71
CA HIS A 198 -9.90 2.57 -5.90
C HIS A 198 -8.76 3.52 -5.49
N ASN A 199 -8.88 4.07 -4.30
CA ASN A 199 -7.87 4.98 -3.78
C ASN A 199 -6.65 4.23 -3.19
N GLY A 200 -6.80 2.96 -2.82
CA GLY A 200 -5.79 2.24 -2.04
C GLY A 200 -5.55 2.94 -0.72
N GLY A 201 -4.33 3.35 -0.48
CA GLY A 201 -3.99 4.32 0.57
C GLY A 201 -3.21 3.75 1.73
N ASP A 202 -2.98 2.47 1.78
CA ASP A 202 -2.19 1.83 2.83
C ASP A 202 -0.73 2.25 2.78
N LEU A 203 -0.10 2.32 3.96
CA LEU A 203 1.29 2.72 4.18
C LEU A 203 1.97 1.74 5.11
N GLU A 204 3.13 1.22 4.70
CA GLU A 204 3.94 0.32 5.51
C GLU A 204 5.43 0.61 5.34
N PHE A 205 6.20 0.49 6.42
CA PHE A 205 7.65 0.42 6.31
C PHE A 205 8.09 -1.01 6.04
N GLY A 206 8.79 -1.20 4.91
CA GLY A 206 9.37 -2.50 4.61
C GLY A 206 10.54 -2.86 5.54
N PRO A 207 10.95 -4.14 5.55
CA PRO A 207 12.12 -4.60 6.33
C PRO A 207 13.44 -3.95 5.89
N ASP A 208 13.45 -3.30 4.76
CA ASP A 208 14.56 -2.50 4.20
C ASP A 208 14.57 -1.04 4.68
N GLY A 209 13.58 -0.64 5.50
CA GLY A 209 13.46 0.70 6.08
C GLY A 209 12.85 1.75 5.14
N TYR A 210 12.42 1.39 3.94
CA TYR A 210 11.75 2.31 3.03
C TYR A 210 10.25 2.31 3.23
N LEU A 211 9.61 3.45 2.88
CA LEU A 211 8.16 3.58 2.94
C LEU A 211 7.54 3.02 1.65
N TYR A 212 6.61 2.08 1.82
CA TYR A 212 5.78 1.53 0.76
C TYR A 212 4.39 2.17 0.79
N ILE A 213 3.81 2.43 -0.39
CA ILE A 213 2.55 3.14 -0.55
C ILE A 213 1.70 2.38 -1.57
N GLY A 214 0.57 1.85 -1.15
CA GLY A 214 -0.42 1.22 -2.02
C GLY A 214 -1.28 2.26 -2.72
N THR A 215 -1.43 2.18 -4.05
CA THR A 215 -2.30 3.05 -4.83
C THR A 215 -3.20 2.22 -5.73
N GLY A 216 -4.49 2.52 -5.73
CA GLY A 216 -5.42 1.93 -6.69
C GLY A 216 -5.24 2.46 -8.11
N ASP A 217 -5.91 1.84 -9.07
CA ASP A 217 -5.88 2.23 -10.50
C ASP A 217 -6.58 3.57 -10.78
N GLY A 218 -7.14 4.20 -9.74
CA GLY A 218 -7.83 5.48 -9.79
C GLY A 218 -9.32 5.36 -10.11
N GLY A 219 -9.86 4.13 -10.16
CA GLY A 219 -11.30 3.90 -10.12
C GLY A 219 -11.98 3.63 -11.45
N ALA A 220 -13.28 3.54 -11.38
CA ALA A 220 -14.20 3.07 -12.42
C ALA A 220 -14.00 1.59 -12.80
N ALA A 221 -14.90 1.08 -13.67
CA ALA A 221 -14.85 -0.32 -14.09
C ALA A 221 -13.80 -0.55 -15.18
N ALA A 222 -13.08 -1.67 -15.07
CA ALA A 222 -12.14 -2.17 -16.07
C ALA A 222 -10.91 -1.27 -16.33
N ASP A 223 -10.56 -0.41 -15.38
CA ASP A 223 -9.41 0.50 -15.52
C ASP A 223 -9.41 1.24 -16.87
N PRO A 224 -10.30 2.21 -17.06
CA PRO A 224 -10.54 2.81 -18.38
C PRO A 224 -9.33 3.56 -18.94
N PHE A 225 -8.34 3.87 -18.09
CA PHE A 225 -7.12 4.55 -18.49
C PHE A 225 -5.91 3.61 -18.61
N GLY A 226 -6.06 2.32 -18.27
CA GLY A 226 -5.00 1.33 -18.28
C GLY A 226 -3.92 1.59 -17.23
N ASN A 227 -4.28 2.24 -16.13
CA ASN A 227 -3.34 2.68 -15.10
C ASN A 227 -2.61 1.52 -14.44
N GLY A 228 -3.25 0.37 -14.27
CA GLY A 228 -2.62 -0.83 -13.71
C GLY A 228 -1.34 -1.20 -14.46
N GLN A 229 -1.37 -1.20 -15.80
CA GLN A 229 -0.24 -1.60 -16.65
C GLN A 229 0.66 -0.45 -17.10
N ARG A 230 0.24 0.81 -16.99
CA ARG A 230 1.06 1.97 -17.39
C ARG A 230 2.16 2.22 -16.37
N LEU A 231 3.34 2.58 -16.85
CA LEU A 231 4.52 2.89 -16.02
C LEU A 231 4.83 4.40 -15.96
N ASP A 232 3.99 5.23 -16.59
CA ASP A 232 4.07 6.70 -16.57
C ASP A 232 3.01 7.34 -15.65
N THR A 233 2.43 6.55 -14.76
CA THR A 233 1.50 6.96 -13.70
C THR A 233 1.80 6.22 -12.40
N LEU A 234 1.47 6.85 -11.27
CA LEU A 234 1.61 6.26 -9.93
C LEU A 234 0.34 5.51 -9.48
N LEU A 235 -0.69 5.42 -10.33
CA LEU A 235 -1.94 4.70 -10.05
C LEU A 235 -1.82 3.21 -10.40
N GLY A 236 -2.44 2.34 -9.60
CA GLY A 236 -2.40 0.87 -9.76
C GLY A 236 -1.04 0.27 -9.42
N LYS A 237 -0.42 0.74 -8.32
CA LYS A 237 0.98 0.49 -7.96
C LYS A 237 1.17 0.17 -6.48
N LEU A 238 2.27 -0.47 -6.20
CA LEU A 238 2.96 -0.34 -4.93
C LEU A 238 4.21 0.51 -5.17
N LEU A 239 4.27 1.68 -4.54
CA LEU A 239 5.40 2.62 -4.62
C LEU A 239 6.37 2.35 -3.48
N ARG A 240 7.65 2.69 -3.66
CA ARG A 240 8.70 2.57 -2.64
C ARG A 240 9.61 3.78 -2.68
N ILE A 241 9.70 4.49 -1.57
CA ILE A 241 10.46 5.73 -1.43
C ILE A 241 11.33 5.73 -0.17
N ASP A 242 12.44 6.44 -0.22
CA ASP A 242 13.35 6.67 0.90
C ASP A 242 13.01 8.03 1.54
N VAL A 243 12.49 7.99 2.76
CA VAL A 243 12.08 9.19 3.52
C VAL A 243 13.15 9.69 4.49
N GLU A 244 14.28 8.98 4.58
CA GLU A 244 15.44 9.36 5.41
C GLU A 244 16.31 10.40 4.72
N VAL A 245 16.38 10.37 3.39
CA VAL A 245 17.22 11.27 2.60
C VAL A 245 16.41 11.91 1.47
N GLY A 246 16.91 13.04 0.97
CA GLY A 246 16.21 13.80 -0.08
C GLY A 246 15.23 14.84 0.50
N ASP A 247 14.62 15.60 -0.40
CA ASP A 247 13.61 16.61 -0.10
C ASP A 247 12.62 16.65 -1.27
N PRO A 248 11.38 16.15 -1.07
CA PRO A 248 10.81 15.59 0.16
C PRO A 248 11.16 14.12 0.45
N TYR A 249 11.70 13.36 -0.51
CA TYR A 249 12.17 11.97 -0.41
C TYR A 249 13.23 11.69 -1.48
N ALA A 250 13.86 10.53 -1.40
CA ALA A 250 14.73 10.01 -2.45
C ALA A 250 14.17 8.70 -3.04
N ILE A 251 14.72 8.29 -4.18
CA ILE A 251 14.41 7.01 -4.82
C ILE A 251 15.46 5.97 -4.41
N PRO A 252 15.07 4.83 -3.82
CA PRO A 252 15.99 3.72 -3.60
C PRO A 252 16.65 3.28 -4.90
N GLY A 253 17.98 3.15 -4.87
CA GLY A 253 18.75 2.89 -6.10
C GLY A 253 18.48 1.53 -6.74
N ASP A 254 17.85 0.62 -6.00
CA ASP A 254 17.44 -0.71 -6.41
C ASP A 254 15.95 -0.81 -6.79
N ASN A 255 15.22 0.32 -6.83
CA ASN A 255 13.88 0.34 -7.41
C ASN A 255 13.94 -0.11 -8.88
N PRO A 256 12.96 -0.90 -9.36
CA PRO A 256 12.99 -1.45 -10.72
C PRO A 256 13.14 -0.41 -11.83
N PHE A 257 12.64 0.80 -11.60
CA PHE A 257 12.63 1.89 -12.57
C PHE A 257 13.52 3.07 -12.17
N ALA A 258 14.39 2.92 -11.17
CA ALA A 258 15.30 3.98 -10.70
C ALA A 258 16.18 4.57 -11.81
N THR A 259 16.49 3.78 -12.86
CA THR A 259 17.33 4.19 -14.00
C THR A 259 16.54 4.44 -15.28
N GLY A 260 15.19 4.42 -15.24
CA GLY A 260 14.29 4.68 -16.36
C GLY A 260 13.41 3.49 -16.74
N GLY A 261 12.58 3.69 -17.76
CA GLY A 261 11.59 2.70 -18.21
C GLY A 261 10.22 2.86 -17.54
N GLY A 262 10.11 3.63 -16.49
CA GLY A 262 8.91 3.96 -15.74
C GLY A 262 9.18 5.08 -14.74
N LEU A 263 8.16 5.48 -13.97
CA LEU A 263 8.34 6.39 -12.84
C LEU A 263 9.18 5.71 -11.76
N PRO A 264 10.19 6.39 -11.21
CA PRO A 264 11.20 5.76 -10.37
C PRO A 264 10.68 5.32 -9.00
N GLU A 265 9.54 5.84 -8.54
CA GLU A 265 8.84 5.44 -7.31
C GLU A 265 8.24 4.03 -7.41
N ILE A 266 7.94 3.56 -8.64
CA ILE A 266 7.25 2.29 -8.85
C ILE A 266 8.14 1.13 -8.41
N TRP A 267 7.63 0.35 -7.45
CA TRP A 267 8.23 -0.89 -6.99
C TRP A 267 7.51 -2.13 -7.55
N ALA A 268 6.16 -2.08 -7.62
CA ALA A 268 5.31 -3.08 -8.28
C ALA A 268 4.14 -2.40 -9.00
N TYR A 269 3.54 -3.11 -9.96
CA TYR A 269 2.45 -2.58 -10.78
C TYR A 269 1.47 -3.68 -11.18
N GLY A 270 0.38 -3.31 -11.85
CA GLY A 270 -0.66 -4.25 -12.24
C GLY A 270 -1.60 -4.58 -11.10
N LEU A 271 -1.81 -3.62 -10.19
CA LEU A 271 -2.75 -3.70 -9.08
C LEU A 271 -4.02 -2.91 -9.42
N ARG A 272 -5.17 -3.37 -8.90
CA ARG A 272 -6.45 -2.70 -9.06
C ARG A 272 -6.76 -1.75 -7.91
N ASN A 273 -6.87 -2.29 -6.72
CA ASN A 273 -7.13 -1.53 -5.50
C ASN A 273 -6.53 -2.27 -4.29
N PRO A 274 -5.19 -2.23 -4.15
CA PRO A 274 -4.50 -2.86 -3.03
C PRO A 274 -4.94 -2.18 -1.74
N TRP A 275 -5.95 -2.78 -1.07
CA TRP A 275 -6.60 -2.14 0.07
C TRP A 275 -5.71 -2.19 1.30
N ARG A 276 -5.20 -3.40 1.66
CA ARG A 276 -4.19 -3.56 2.71
C ARG A 276 -3.10 -4.51 2.23
N PHE A 277 -1.88 -4.20 2.61
CA PHE A 277 -0.74 -5.08 2.45
C PHE A 277 0.05 -5.15 3.75
N ALA A 278 0.83 -6.20 3.93
CA ALA A 278 1.63 -6.38 5.13
C ALA A 278 2.91 -7.12 4.82
N PHE A 279 3.97 -6.75 5.52
CA PHE A 279 5.20 -7.54 5.57
C PHE A 279 5.15 -8.51 6.74
N ASP A 280 5.63 -9.72 6.53
CA ASP A 280 5.95 -10.60 7.65
C ASP A 280 7.15 -10.02 8.40
N PRO A 281 7.01 -9.58 9.66
CA PRO A 281 8.09 -8.92 10.37
C PRO A 281 9.31 -9.83 10.64
N LEU A 282 9.14 -11.16 10.51
CA LEU A 282 10.23 -12.13 10.71
C LEU A 282 10.94 -12.48 9.40
N THR A 283 10.20 -12.72 8.32
CA THR A 283 10.78 -13.18 7.04
C THR A 283 10.98 -12.07 6.02
N GLY A 284 10.22 -10.96 6.15
CA GLY A 284 10.19 -9.88 5.17
C GLY A 284 9.36 -10.22 3.92
N ASP A 285 8.61 -11.31 3.92
CA ASP A 285 7.69 -11.66 2.85
C ASP A 285 6.53 -10.67 2.79
N LEU A 286 6.13 -10.27 1.59
CA LEU A 286 5.04 -9.31 1.36
C LEU A 286 3.77 -10.03 0.91
N TYR A 287 2.64 -9.65 1.51
CA TYR A 287 1.29 -10.06 1.15
C TYR A 287 0.46 -8.83 0.82
N ILE A 288 -0.35 -8.90 -0.25
CA ILE A 288 -1.22 -7.79 -0.69
C ILE A 288 -2.63 -8.34 -0.90
N GLY A 289 -3.62 -7.69 -0.30
CA GLY A 289 -5.03 -7.92 -0.64
C GLY A 289 -5.43 -6.95 -1.73
N ASP A 290 -5.57 -7.43 -2.97
CA ASP A 290 -5.98 -6.61 -4.11
C ASP A 290 -7.44 -6.89 -4.47
N VAL A 291 -8.27 -5.84 -4.37
CA VAL A 291 -9.72 -5.94 -4.57
C VAL A 291 -10.04 -6.12 -6.04
N GLY A 292 -10.67 -7.23 -6.36
CA GLY A 292 -11.12 -7.56 -7.69
C GLY A 292 -12.31 -6.73 -8.18
N GLN A 293 -12.74 -6.95 -9.43
CA GLN A 293 -13.82 -6.14 -9.99
C GLN A 293 -15.19 -6.78 -9.83
N ASN A 294 -15.38 -8.00 -10.33
CA ASN A 294 -16.70 -8.65 -10.37
C ASN A 294 -16.65 -10.16 -10.16
N ALA A 295 -15.50 -10.78 -10.32
CA ALA A 295 -15.41 -12.24 -10.37
C ALA A 295 -14.49 -12.81 -9.29
N TRP A 296 -13.36 -12.20 -9.05
CA TRP A 296 -12.32 -12.75 -8.18
C TRP A 296 -11.71 -11.71 -7.29
N GLU A 297 -11.59 -12.04 -6.01
CA GLU A 297 -10.77 -11.35 -5.02
C GLU A 297 -9.45 -12.10 -4.86
N GLU A 298 -8.33 -11.41 -4.62
CA GLU A 298 -7.02 -12.06 -4.64
C GLU A 298 -6.08 -11.62 -3.51
N ILE A 299 -5.17 -12.54 -3.16
CA ILE A 299 -4.02 -12.29 -2.30
C ILE A 299 -2.77 -12.52 -3.13
N ASP A 300 -2.02 -11.46 -3.31
CA ASP A 300 -0.71 -11.48 -3.95
C ASP A 300 0.41 -11.70 -2.94
N PHE A 301 1.53 -12.20 -3.43
CA PHE A 301 2.67 -12.54 -2.58
C PHE A 301 4.00 -12.30 -3.29
N LEU A 302 4.95 -11.70 -2.56
CA LEU A 302 6.35 -11.66 -2.97
C LEU A 302 7.24 -12.12 -1.82
N PRO A 303 8.14 -13.08 -2.06
CA PRO A 303 9.12 -13.45 -1.05
C PRO A 303 10.13 -12.33 -0.83
N ALA A 304 10.66 -12.26 0.39
CA ALA A 304 11.73 -11.32 0.73
C ALA A 304 12.89 -11.38 -0.27
N GLY A 305 13.41 -10.22 -0.64
CA GLY A 305 14.51 -10.12 -1.58
C GLY A 305 14.17 -10.45 -3.04
N PHE A 306 12.90 -10.51 -3.40
CA PHE A 306 12.49 -10.74 -4.79
C PHE A 306 12.98 -9.62 -5.71
N ASN A 307 13.75 -9.98 -6.75
CA ASN A 307 14.36 -9.03 -7.69
C ASN A 307 13.82 -9.15 -9.13
N GLY A 308 12.72 -9.88 -9.34
CA GLY A 308 12.10 -10.04 -10.64
C GLY A 308 11.12 -8.91 -11.01
N PRO A 309 10.52 -8.96 -12.21
CA PRO A 309 9.37 -8.13 -12.56
C PRO A 309 8.23 -8.34 -11.55
N ARG A 310 7.57 -7.24 -11.19
CA ARG A 310 6.51 -7.25 -10.16
C ARG A 310 5.21 -6.74 -10.79
N ASN A 311 4.70 -7.50 -11.79
CA ASN A 311 3.44 -7.22 -12.47
C ASN A 311 2.37 -8.20 -11.98
N PHE A 312 1.38 -7.72 -11.23
CA PHE A 312 0.29 -8.54 -10.69
C PHE A 312 -0.88 -8.73 -11.66
N GLY A 313 -0.82 -8.10 -12.84
CA GLY A 313 -1.64 -8.49 -13.99
C GLY A 313 -2.88 -7.65 -14.25
N TRP A 314 -3.38 -6.86 -13.33
CA TRP A 314 -4.51 -5.96 -13.58
C TRP A 314 -4.16 -4.88 -14.63
N ASN A 315 -4.97 -4.58 -15.68
CA ASN A 315 -6.31 -5.09 -15.99
C ASN A 315 -6.30 -6.15 -17.12
N VAL A 316 -5.21 -6.86 -17.27
CA VAL A 316 -5.12 -7.99 -18.21
C VAL A 316 -5.77 -9.22 -17.58
N ARG A 317 -5.63 -9.37 -16.28
CA ARG A 317 -6.16 -10.46 -15.46
C ARG A 317 -6.99 -9.94 -14.30
N GLU A 318 -7.87 -10.80 -13.76
CA GLU A 318 -8.53 -10.71 -12.46
C GLU A 318 -8.33 -12.07 -11.78
N GLY A 319 -7.54 -12.13 -10.71
CA GLY A 319 -7.03 -13.38 -10.18
C GLY A 319 -6.15 -14.12 -11.20
N THR A 320 -6.26 -15.44 -11.23
CA THR A 320 -5.59 -16.28 -12.25
C THR A 320 -6.33 -16.28 -13.61
N HIS A 321 -7.38 -15.47 -13.77
CA HIS A 321 -8.31 -15.52 -14.90
C HIS A 321 -8.05 -14.40 -15.90
N THR A 322 -8.30 -14.69 -17.18
CA THR A 322 -8.23 -13.68 -18.25
C THR A 322 -9.34 -12.65 -18.08
N PHE A 323 -8.98 -11.36 -18.01
CA PHE A 323 -9.93 -10.27 -17.99
C PHE A 323 -10.01 -9.55 -19.36
N THR A 324 -8.95 -8.87 -19.79
CA THR A 324 -8.94 -8.17 -21.10
C THR A 324 -8.11 -8.87 -22.17
N ALA A 325 -7.05 -9.57 -21.77
CA ALA A 325 -6.15 -10.29 -22.68
C ALA A 325 -5.50 -11.50 -22.00
N PRO A 326 -4.89 -12.43 -22.77
CA PRO A 326 -4.07 -13.50 -22.19
C PRO A 326 -2.92 -12.94 -21.35
N ALA A 327 -2.55 -13.65 -20.28
CA ALA A 327 -1.44 -13.28 -19.41
C ALA A 327 -0.11 -13.14 -20.17
N ALA A 328 0.67 -12.13 -19.85
CA ALA A 328 2.04 -11.99 -20.30
C ALA A 328 2.99 -12.81 -19.38
N PRO A 329 4.18 -13.22 -19.87
CA PRO A 329 5.10 -14.06 -19.09
C PRO A 329 5.69 -13.41 -17.83
N ASP A 330 5.60 -12.09 -17.71
CA ASP A 330 6.08 -11.30 -16.58
C ASP A 330 5.03 -11.05 -15.48
N MET A 331 3.82 -11.57 -15.67
CA MET A 331 2.75 -11.47 -14.68
C MET A 331 2.88 -12.55 -13.61
N ILE A 332 2.65 -12.14 -12.36
CA ILE A 332 2.68 -12.99 -11.18
C ILE A 332 1.26 -13.38 -10.83
N ASP A 333 1.04 -14.69 -10.64
CA ASP A 333 -0.24 -15.20 -10.19
C ASP A 333 -0.43 -14.97 -8.70
N PRO A 334 -1.65 -14.65 -8.22
CA PRO A 334 -1.94 -14.61 -6.80
C PRO A 334 -1.73 -15.98 -6.14
N VAL A 335 -1.45 -15.98 -4.85
CA VAL A 335 -1.26 -17.21 -4.05
C VAL A 335 -2.56 -17.73 -3.46
N ALA A 336 -3.60 -16.91 -3.43
CA ALA A 336 -4.97 -17.28 -3.10
C ALA A 336 -5.95 -16.39 -3.86
N GLU A 337 -7.09 -16.95 -4.22
CA GLU A 337 -8.22 -16.23 -4.81
C GLU A 337 -9.53 -16.83 -4.33
N TYR A 338 -10.60 -16.04 -4.35
CA TYR A 338 -11.95 -16.51 -4.08
C TYR A 338 -12.97 -15.75 -4.92
N ALA A 339 -14.08 -16.43 -5.23
CA ALA A 339 -15.10 -15.85 -6.09
C ALA A 339 -15.85 -14.72 -5.41
N ASN A 340 -15.95 -13.56 -6.06
CA ASN A 340 -16.78 -12.45 -5.66
C ASN A 340 -18.27 -12.83 -5.72
N GLY A 341 -19.06 -12.43 -4.71
CA GLY A 341 -20.48 -12.75 -4.56
C GLY A 341 -20.77 -14.14 -3.95
N ALA A 342 -19.80 -15.04 -3.86
CA ALA A 342 -19.96 -16.34 -3.25
C ALA A 342 -20.08 -16.23 -1.72
N GLY A 343 -21.21 -16.64 -1.16
CA GLY A 343 -21.44 -16.49 0.30
C GLY A 343 -21.52 -15.06 0.81
N GLY A 344 -21.77 -14.10 -0.09
CA GLY A 344 -21.87 -12.67 0.26
C GLY A 344 -20.55 -11.89 0.19
N THR A 345 -19.48 -12.50 -0.34
CA THR A 345 -18.17 -11.83 -0.54
C THR A 345 -18.25 -10.70 -1.55
N CYS A 346 -17.43 -9.66 -1.40
CA CYS A 346 -17.43 -8.51 -2.32
C CYS A 346 -16.09 -7.77 -2.42
N SER A 347 -15.22 -7.88 -1.41
CA SER A 347 -14.01 -7.07 -1.34
C SER A 347 -13.04 -7.68 -0.33
N VAL A 348 -11.90 -8.13 -0.81
CA VAL A 348 -10.82 -8.58 0.05
C VAL A 348 -10.29 -7.40 0.87
N THR A 349 -10.11 -7.62 2.17
CA THR A 349 -9.53 -6.60 3.06
C THR A 349 -7.99 -6.62 3.01
N GLY A 350 -7.38 -7.76 2.73
CA GLY A 350 -5.99 -8.01 3.08
C GLY A 350 -5.86 -8.43 4.55
N GLY A 351 -4.68 -8.32 5.13
CA GLY A 351 -4.51 -8.90 6.46
C GLY A 351 -3.15 -8.74 7.10
N VAL A 352 -2.79 -9.64 8.00
CA VAL A 352 -1.58 -9.62 8.81
C VAL A 352 -0.96 -11.01 8.94
N VAL A 353 0.36 -11.12 9.01
CA VAL A 353 1.04 -12.38 9.35
C VAL A 353 1.09 -12.53 10.87
N MET A 354 0.51 -13.59 11.38
CA MET A 354 0.48 -13.85 12.82
C MET A 354 1.87 -14.07 13.40
N ARG A 355 2.21 -13.29 14.42
CA ARG A 355 3.42 -13.38 15.24
C ARG A 355 3.09 -13.21 16.74
N SER A 356 1.93 -13.74 17.13
CA SER A 356 1.35 -13.53 18.46
C SER A 356 1.95 -14.51 19.48
N PRO A 357 2.51 -14.02 20.59
CA PRO A 357 2.98 -14.87 21.68
C PRO A 357 1.85 -15.70 22.32
N SER A 358 0.64 -15.15 22.40
CA SER A 358 -0.52 -15.84 22.98
C SER A 358 -1.12 -16.91 22.05
N LEU A 359 -0.82 -16.82 20.75
CA LEU A 359 -1.28 -17.72 19.69
C LEU A 359 -0.10 -18.29 18.88
N SER A 360 1.00 -18.67 19.56
CA SER A 360 2.24 -19.08 18.90
C SER A 360 2.11 -20.28 17.95
N ASP A 361 1.12 -21.13 18.15
CA ASP A 361 0.77 -22.23 17.23
C ASP A 361 0.11 -21.74 15.92
N TRP A 362 -0.11 -20.43 15.77
CA TRP A 362 -0.56 -19.76 14.54
C TRP A 362 0.53 -18.93 13.86
N ASN A 363 1.75 -18.89 14.42
CA ASN A 363 2.82 -18.07 13.89
C ASN A 363 3.15 -18.43 12.43
N GLY A 364 3.22 -17.41 11.57
CA GLY A 364 3.45 -17.55 10.14
C GLY A 364 2.20 -17.79 9.30
N VAL A 365 1.03 -17.88 9.90
CA VAL A 365 -0.24 -17.86 9.18
C VAL A 365 -0.57 -16.42 8.79
N TYR A 366 -0.82 -16.17 7.50
CA TYR A 366 -1.41 -14.91 7.06
C TYR A 366 -2.92 -14.98 7.24
N LEU A 367 -3.47 -14.09 8.06
CA LEU A 367 -4.91 -13.91 8.22
C LEU A 367 -5.38 -12.84 7.26
N PHE A 368 -6.50 -13.06 6.58
CA PHE A 368 -7.17 -12.07 5.75
C PHE A 368 -8.69 -12.22 5.82
N ALA A 369 -9.41 -11.23 5.35
CA ALA A 369 -10.87 -11.21 5.44
C ALA A 369 -11.52 -10.63 4.18
N ASP A 370 -12.86 -10.79 4.12
CA ASP A 370 -13.72 -10.09 3.18
C ASP A 370 -14.61 -9.09 3.93
N TYR A 371 -14.66 -7.87 3.43
CA TYR A 371 -15.39 -6.78 4.03
C TYR A 371 -16.91 -7.00 4.12
N CYS A 372 -17.52 -7.58 3.08
CA CYS A 372 -18.97 -7.73 3.02
C CYS A 372 -19.47 -8.92 3.82
N SER A 373 -18.79 -10.05 3.68
CA SER A 373 -19.25 -11.31 4.27
C SER A 373 -18.78 -11.51 5.72
N GLY A 374 -17.74 -10.75 6.15
CA GLY A 374 -17.10 -10.95 7.44
C GLY A 374 -16.40 -12.31 7.58
N GLN A 375 -16.14 -12.99 6.48
CA GLN A 375 -15.39 -14.23 6.45
C GLN A 375 -13.92 -13.97 6.73
N VAL A 376 -13.30 -14.81 7.57
CA VAL A 376 -11.86 -14.73 7.90
C VAL A 376 -11.19 -16.03 7.47
N TRP A 377 -10.14 -15.90 6.68
CA TRP A 377 -9.33 -17.01 6.19
C TRP A 377 -7.93 -17.02 6.77
N GLY A 378 -7.32 -18.19 6.77
CA GLY A 378 -5.91 -18.38 7.02
C GLY A 378 -5.22 -18.93 5.77
N LEU A 379 -4.06 -18.38 5.46
CA LEU A 379 -3.20 -18.78 4.37
C LEU A 379 -1.83 -19.18 4.94
N VAL A 380 -1.34 -20.34 4.53
CA VAL A 380 -0.02 -20.83 4.96
C VAL A 380 0.70 -21.50 3.79
N ARG A 381 2.02 -21.36 3.77
CA ARG A 381 2.89 -22.01 2.80
C ARG A 381 3.63 -23.16 3.48
N ASP A 382 3.51 -24.38 2.94
CA ASP A 382 4.21 -25.55 3.46
C ASP A 382 5.73 -25.55 3.12
N GLU A 383 6.47 -26.54 3.63
CA GLU A 383 7.92 -26.69 3.35
C GLU A 383 8.22 -26.95 1.85
N ALA A 384 7.27 -27.50 1.12
CA ALA A 384 7.40 -27.73 -0.32
C ALA A 384 7.07 -26.48 -1.16
N GLY A 385 6.62 -25.41 -0.52
CA GLY A 385 6.24 -24.16 -1.16
C GLY A 385 4.78 -24.13 -1.64
N THR A 386 3.96 -25.11 -1.25
CA THR A 386 2.55 -25.19 -1.62
C THR A 386 1.70 -24.35 -0.67
N TRP A 387 0.77 -23.60 -1.22
CA TRP A 387 -0.15 -22.77 -0.46
C TRP A 387 -1.42 -23.52 -0.06
N THR A 388 -1.83 -23.34 1.19
CA THR A 388 -3.12 -23.82 1.72
C THR A 388 -3.91 -22.62 2.22
N ASN A 389 -5.07 -22.39 1.60
CA ASN A 389 -6.06 -21.39 1.98
C ASN A 389 -7.28 -22.07 2.59
N ARG A 390 -7.75 -21.61 3.75
CA ARG A 390 -8.92 -22.18 4.42
C ARG A 390 -9.71 -21.11 5.16
N LEU A 391 -11.05 -21.14 4.97
CA LEU A 391 -11.98 -20.38 5.80
C LEU A 391 -11.86 -20.86 7.27
N LEU A 392 -11.55 -19.95 8.17
CA LEU A 392 -11.37 -20.21 9.60
C LEU A 392 -12.68 -20.05 10.35
N PHE A 393 -13.33 -18.90 10.19
CA PHE A 393 -14.61 -18.60 10.82
C PHE A 393 -15.34 -17.48 10.10
N ASN A 394 -16.65 -17.35 10.40
CA ASN A 394 -17.49 -16.26 9.90
C ASN A 394 -17.80 -15.30 11.04
N THR A 395 -17.94 -14.02 10.69
CA THR A 395 -18.40 -12.97 11.57
C THR A 395 -19.55 -12.21 10.91
N ASP A 396 -20.23 -11.35 11.68
CA ASP A 396 -21.20 -10.39 11.16
C ASP A 396 -20.55 -8.98 11.01
N LEU A 397 -19.21 -8.92 10.89
CA LEU A 397 -18.44 -7.68 10.89
C LEU A 397 -18.09 -7.26 9.46
N ASN A 398 -18.11 -5.95 9.19
CA ASN A 398 -17.44 -5.38 8.02
C ASN A 398 -16.00 -5.09 8.42
N ILE A 399 -15.10 -6.03 8.13
CA ILE A 399 -13.69 -5.96 8.54
C ILE A 399 -12.94 -5.06 7.56
N THR A 400 -12.38 -3.94 8.05
CA THR A 400 -11.64 -2.97 7.24
C THR A 400 -10.14 -3.14 7.28
N ALA A 401 -9.62 -3.70 8.35
CA ALA A 401 -8.20 -3.97 8.52
C ALA A 401 -7.95 -5.04 9.58
N PHE A 402 -6.77 -5.60 9.53
CA PHE A 402 -6.07 -6.22 10.63
C PHE A 402 -4.93 -5.30 11.06
N GLY A 403 -4.41 -5.50 12.25
CA GLY A 403 -3.19 -4.89 12.75
C GLY A 403 -2.69 -5.67 13.94
N ASP A 404 -1.52 -5.31 14.44
CA ASP A 404 -0.99 -5.89 15.65
C ASP A 404 -0.53 -4.81 16.65
N ASP A 405 -0.23 -5.21 17.84
CA ASP A 405 0.44 -4.36 18.81
C ASP A 405 1.95 -4.63 18.84
N ALA A 406 2.68 -3.83 19.60
CA ALA A 406 4.13 -3.97 19.73
C ALA A 406 4.58 -5.32 20.34
N GLN A 407 3.67 -6.15 20.81
CA GLN A 407 3.89 -7.51 21.27
C GLN A 407 3.54 -8.56 20.21
N GLY A 408 2.94 -8.15 19.09
CA GLY A 408 2.47 -9.02 18.00
C GLY A 408 1.09 -9.64 18.26
N GLU A 409 0.33 -9.16 19.26
CA GLU A 409 -1.06 -9.59 19.44
C GLU A 409 -1.93 -8.99 18.35
N VAL A 410 -2.83 -9.79 17.75
CA VAL A 410 -3.55 -9.45 16.54
C VAL A 410 -4.93 -8.86 16.84
N TYR A 411 -5.27 -7.83 16.10
CA TYR A 411 -6.56 -7.11 16.18
C TYR A 411 -7.26 -7.07 14.83
N LEU A 412 -8.59 -6.98 14.87
CA LEU A 412 -9.48 -6.76 13.74
C LEU A 412 -10.20 -5.43 13.93
N VAL A 413 -10.29 -4.66 12.85
CA VAL A 413 -10.99 -3.37 12.82
C VAL A 413 -12.33 -3.56 12.11
N HIS A 414 -13.42 -3.18 12.78
CA HIS A 414 -14.77 -3.26 12.24
C HIS A 414 -15.28 -1.87 11.87
N HIS A 415 -15.65 -1.66 10.61
CA HIS A 415 -16.17 -0.38 10.09
C HIS A 415 -17.36 0.18 10.89
N GLY A 416 -18.15 -0.69 11.52
CA GLY A 416 -19.24 -0.29 12.39
C GLY A 416 -18.82 0.34 13.71
N GLY A 417 -17.53 0.59 13.94
CA GLY A 417 -17.04 1.40 15.06
C GLY A 417 -16.43 0.59 16.21
N ALA A 418 -15.86 -0.57 15.95
CA ALA A 418 -15.27 -1.40 17.00
C ALA A 418 -13.91 -1.99 16.59
N VAL A 419 -13.09 -2.31 17.59
CA VAL A 419 -11.86 -3.09 17.46
C VAL A 419 -11.97 -4.34 18.34
N TYR A 420 -11.55 -5.46 17.78
CA TYR A 420 -11.55 -6.76 18.44
C TYR A 420 -10.12 -7.30 18.49
N ARG A 421 -9.77 -7.98 19.59
CA ARG A 421 -8.53 -8.77 19.67
C ARG A 421 -8.83 -10.22 19.35
N LEU A 422 -7.96 -10.85 18.56
CA LEU A 422 -7.99 -12.29 18.34
C LEU A 422 -7.32 -12.99 19.52
N GLU A 423 -8.01 -13.92 20.17
CA GLU A 423 -7.48 -14.64 21.33
C GLU A 423 -8.02 -16.06 21.42
N ARG A 424 -7.48 -16.86 22.34
CA ARG A 424 -8.02 -18.20 22.62
C ARG A 424 -9.35 -18.11 23.34
N SER A 425 -10.27 -19.00 22.95
CA SER A 425 -11.45 -19.32 23.76
C SER A 425 -10.99 -19.92 25.10
N GLN A 426 -11.59 -19.46 26.18
CA GLN A 426 -11.33 -19.99 27.52
C GLN A 426 -11.94 -21.39 27.69
#